data_f759873addb0a61c2ce51f7f572024c9
#
_entry.id   f759873addb0a61c2ce51f7f572024c9
#
_cell.length_a   1.000
_cell.length_b   1.000
_cell.length_c   1.000
_cell.angle_alpha   90.00
_cell.angle_beta   90.00
_cell.angle_gamma   90.00
#
_symmetry.space_group_name_H-M   'P 1'
#
loop_
_entity.id
_entity.type
_entity.pdbx_description
1 polymer ?
#
loop_
_entity_poly.entity_id
_entity_poly.type
_entity_poly.pdbx_seq_one_letter_code
_entity_poly.pdbx_strand_id
1 'polypeptide(L)'
;MICAADSHMKNVAHLIILAVLSGFCTAQYAPQQKKHILVIGEEKGYRHASVSHAMATIERLGTETGLWDSTLRTDTEALTKKKLEYNAKNLTNFDAVFFFTGGDLEMDAQQKSDFLTFIHDDGKGFIGIHSAAITFVDWPEYGEMIGGYYDEHPWGTFDAPILVEDSAFPGMQRWPKSFVLRDEIYQMKNYSRDRVRVLMRLDAAKVDLGKKNVHRADRDFAVTWAKMYGKGRVYYTTLGHEQDNWDNPAFQNILIEAVKWTTGLTNADITPRPLPPSQ
;
A
#
# COMPACT_ATOMS: atom_id res chain seq x y z
N MET A 1 -65.00 -63.76 57.69
CA MET A 1 -65.11 -62.32 57.99
C MET A 1 -63.91 -61.67 57.42
N ILE A 2 -64.13 -60.92 56.40
CA ILE A 2 -63.11 -60.47 55.41
C ILE A 2 -62.93 -58.99 55.61
N CYS A 3 -61.74 -58.53 55.79
CA CYS A 3 -61.39 -57.12 55.68
C CYS A 3 -60.47 -56.90 54.51
N ALA A 4 -60.91 -56.07 53.62
CA ALA A 4 -60.15 -55.64 52.45
C ALA A 4 -59.16 -54.55 52.84
N ALA A 5 -57.97 -54.59 52.27
CA ALA A 5 -56.96 -53.59 52.42
C ALA A 5 -56.86 -52.85 51.07
N ASP A 6 -57.13 -51.55 51.13
CA ASP A 6 -56.94 -50.62 50.04
C ASP A 6 -55.44 -50.26 49.92
N SER A 7 -54.90 -50.39 48.73
CA SER A 7 -53.55 -49.96 48.39
C SER A 7 -53.59 -48.64 47.63
N HIS A 8 -53.16 -47.51 48.25
CA HIS A 8 -52.92 -46.26 47.61
C HIS A 8 -51.53 -46.25 46.94
N MET A 9 -51.51 -46.33 45.59
CA MET A 9 -50.34 -46.05 44.81
C MET A 9 -50.18 -44.52 44.65
N LYS A 10 -49.13 -43.96 45.24
CA LYS A 10 -48.74 -42.56 45.00
C LYS A 10 -47.83 -42.52 43.80
N ASN A 11 -48.30 -41.91 42.68
CA ASN A 11 -47.51 -41.58 41.53
C ASN A 11 -46.59 -40.39 41.86
N VAL A 12 -45.25 -40.60 41.89
CA VAL A 12 -44.27 -39.60 42.00
C VAL A 12 -43.82 -39.28 40.57
N ALA A 13 -44.27 -38.14 40.02
CA ALA A 13 -43.83 -37.63 38.75
C ALA A 13 -42.41 -36.99 38.93
N HIS A 14 -41.40 -37.63 38.33
CA HIS A 14 -40.05 -37.03 38.25
C HIS A 14 -40.04 -36.03 37.14
N LEU A 15 -39.96 -34.75 37.50
CA LEU A 15 -39.74 -33.66 36.57
C LEU A 15 -38.22 -33.57 36.24
N ILE A 16 -37.84 -34.05 35.07
CA ILE A 16 -36.48 -33.91 34.58
C ILE A 16 -36.36 -32.48 33.98
N ILE A 17 -35.72 -31.59 34.69
CA ILE A 17 -35.36 -30.25 34.16
C ILE A 17 -34.12 -30.43 33.30
N LEU A 18 -34.28 -30.38 31.96
CA LEU A 18 -33.19 -30.33 31.01
C LEU A 18 -32.65 -28.89 30.99
N ALA A 19 -31.55 -28.62 31.70
CA ALA A 19 -30.83 -27.36 31.60
C ALA A 19 -30.04 -27.32 30.27
N VAL A 20 -30.58 -26.64 29.26
CA VAL A 20 -29.87 -26.35 28.03
C VAL A 20 -28.85 -25.25 28.33
N LEU A 21 -27.62 -25.61 28.61
CA LEU A 21 -26.48 -24.69 28.64
C LEU A 21 -26.17 -24.25 27.22
N SER A 22 -26.78 -23.15 26.76
CA SER A 22 -26.36 -22.44 25.57
C SER A 22 -24.99 -21.75 25.85
N GLY A 23 -23.92 -22.48 25.53
CA GLY A 23 -22.59 -21.93 25.55
C GLY A 23 -22.47 -20.81 24.47
N PHE A 24 -22.59 -19.57 24.87
CA PHE A 24 -22.17 -18.44 24.06
C PHE A 24 -20.66 -18.55 23.88
N CYS A 25 -20.23 -19.10 22.73
CA CYS A 25 -18.84 -19.04 22.28
C CYS A 25 -18.59 -17.60 21.86
N THR A 26 -18.19 -16.74 22.80
CA THR A 26 -17.62 -15.43 22.45
C THR A 26 -16.29 -15.71 21.79
N ALA A 27 -16.27 -15.66 20.45
CA ALA A 27 -15.02 -15.60 19.73
C ALA A 27 -14.27 -14.36 20.25
N GLN A 28 -13.31 -14.56 21.14
CA GLN A 28 -12.37 -13.52 21.52
C GLN A 28 -11.57 -13.18 20.23
N TYR A 29 -11.95 -12.08 19.57
CA TYR A 29 -11.11 -11.48 18.55
C TYR A 29 -9.79 -11.11 19.22
N ALA A 30 -8.74 -11.89 18.96
CA ALA A 30 -7.40 -11.47 19.33
C ALA A 30 -7.16 -10.10 18.66
N PRO A 31 -6.68 -9.09 19.39
CA PRO A 31 -6.40 -7.78 18.79
C PRO A 31 -5.45 -7.99 17.62
N GLN A 32 -5.82 -7.47 16.45
CA GLN A 32 -5.00 -7.56 15.26
C GLN A 32 -3.65 -6.92 15.57
N GLN A 33 -2.57 -7.70 15.42
CA GLN A 33 -1.23 -7.19 15.67
C GLN A 33 -0.94 -6.06 14.69
N LYS A 34 -0.58 -4.87 15.23
CA LYS A 34 -0.18 -3.73 14.43
C LYS A 34 1.00 -4.09 13.53
N LYS A 35 0.99 -3.55 12.33
CA LYS A 35 2.12 -3.61 11.40
C LYS A 35 3.16 -2.56 11.76
N HIS A 36 4.39 -2.78 11.34
CA HIS A 36 5.48 -1.82 11.53
C HIS A 36 5.98 -1.34 10.18
N ILE A 37 5.91 -0.02 9.94
CA ILE A 37 6.27 0.61 8.67
C ILE A 37 7.51 1.46 8.86
N LEU A 38 8.55 1.20 8.06
CA LEU A 38 9.69 2.08 7.93
C LEU A 38 9.38 3.15 6.87
N VAL A 39 9.30 4.40 7.29
CA VAL A 39 9.01 5.55 6.41
C VAL A 39 10.29 6.31 6.18
N ILE A 40 10.71 6.42 4.92
CA ILE A 40 11.92 7.15 4.53
C ILE A 40 11.54 8.34 3.65
N GLY A 41 11.94 9.54 4.13
CA GLY A 41 11.78 10.82 3.44
C GLY A 41 13.13 11.45 3.18
N GLU A 42 13.96 10.84 2.33
CA GLU A 42 15.29 11.35 1.96
C GLU A 42 15.35 11.70 0.48
N GLU A 43 15.77 12.90 0.16
CA GLU A 43 15.92 13.37 -1.22
C GLU A 43 17.31 13.95 -1.48
N LYS A 44 17.95 13.46 -2.52
CA LYS A 44 19.19 13.99 -3.11
C LYS A 44 18.83 14.66 -4.44
N GLY A 45 19.14 15.93 -4.56
CA GLY A 45 18.77 16.76 -5.72
C GLY A 45 17.54 17.62 -5.47
N TYR A 46 16.47 17.43 -6.25
CA TYR A 46 15.22 18.19 -6.02
C TYR A 46 14.58 17.76 -4.70
N ARG A 47 14.10 18.74 -3.94
CA ARG A 47 13.50 18.52 -2.63
C ARG A 47 12.04 18.96 -2.64
N HIS A 48 11.13 18.00 -2.51
CA HIS A 48 9.71 18.27 -2.48
C HIS A 48 9.28 18.83 -1.11
N ALA A 49 8.55 19.93 -1.13
CA ALA A 49 8.00 20.53 0.10
C ALA A 49 7.03 19.57 0.83
N SER A 50 6.44 18.64 0.11
CA SER A 50 5.45 17.68 0.63
C SER A 50 6.06 16.51 1.42
N VAL A 51 7.38 16.25 1.39
CA VAL A 51 7.99 15.07 2.06
C VAL A 51 7.73 15.04 3.56
N SER A 52 7.94 16.14 4.26
CA SER A 52 7.70 16.19 5.72
C SER A 52 6.23 16.00 6.07
N HIS A 53 5.33 16.59 5.29
CA HIS A 53 3.88 16.41 5.43
C HIS A 53 3.47 14.96 5.18
N ALA A 54 4.06 14.34 4.16
CA ALA A 54 3.85 12.92 3.83
C ALA A 54 4.22 12.00 5.00
N MET A 55 5.42 12.19 5.56
CA MET A 55 5.90 11.39 6.70
C MET A 55 4.97 11.54 7.91
N ALA A 56 4.59 12.78 8.25
CA ALA A 56 3.65 13.05 9.34
C ALA A 56 2.26 12.45 9.09
N THR A 57 1.78 12.50 7.84
CA THR A 57 0.48 11.92 7.45
C THR A 57 0.49 10.41 7.62
N ILE A 58 1.53 9.69 7.18
CA ILE A 58 1.63 8.23 7.34
C ILE A 58 1.66 7.84 8.82
N GLU A 59 2.40 8.56 9.66
CA GLU A 59 2.42 8.33 11.11
C GLU A 59 1.03 8.55 11.73
N ARG A 60 0.39 9.67 11.42
CA ARG A 60 -0.94 10.02 11.91
C ARG A 60 -1.98 8.98 11.50
N LEU A 61 -2.02 8.58 10.22
CA LEU A 61 -2.96 7.58 9.73
C LEU A 61 -2.77 6.21 10.40
N GLY A 62 -1.54 5.81 10.69
CA GLY A 62 -1.26 4.60 11.48
C GLY A 62 -1.84 4.67 12.89
N THR A 63 -1.64 5.80 13.55
CA THR A 63 -2.16 6.06 14.90
C THR A 63 -3.69 6.11 14.92
N GLU A 64 -4.31 6.86 14.02
CA GLU A 64 -5.77 7.04 13.94
C GLU A 64 -6.50 5.73 13.60
N THR A 65 -5.94 4.92 12.70
CA THR A 65 -6.53 3.64 12.31
C THR A 65 -6.20 2.49 13.25
N GLY A 66 -5.13 2.63 14.05
CA GLY A 66 -4.61 1.56 14.89
C GLY A 66 -3.99 0.39 14.11
N LEU A 67 -3.79 0.52 12.79
CA LEU A 67 -3.35 -0.58 11.91
C LEU A 67 -1.85 -0.77 11.91
N TRP A 68 -1.07 0.31 12.09
CA TRP A 68 0.39 0.25 12.11
C TRP A 68 1.02 1.31 13.02
N ASP A 69 2.27 1.05 13.38
CA ASP A 69 3.19 2.03 13.96
C ASP A 69 4.28 2.37 12.93
N SER A 70 4.68 3.63 12.85
CA SER A 70 5.71 4.10 11.93
C SER A 70 7.06 4.29 12.63
N THR A 71 8.14 4.10 11.88
CA THR A 71 9.48 4.59 12.23
C THR A 71 9.90 5.52 11.11
N LEU A 72 10.02 6.82 11.42
CA LEU A 72 10.36 7.86 10.43
C LEU A 72 11.87 8.04 10.37
N ARG A 73 12.45 8.03 9.16
CA ARG A 73 13.88 8.24 8.91
C ARG A 73 14.09 9.17 7.72
N THR A 74 15.19 9.90 7.78
CA THR A 74 15.69 10.76 6.69
C THR A 74 17.06 10.30 6.20
N ASP A 75 17.34 9.02 6.38
CA ASP A 75 18.55 8.31 5.99
C ASP A 75 18.23 6.84 5.67
N THR A 76 19.22 6.12 5.16
CA THR A 76 19.12 4.71 4.75
C THR A 76 19.70 3.72 5.76
N GLU A 77 20.13 4.15 6.96
CA GLU A 77 20.82 3.27 7.92
C GLU A 77 20.01 2.02 8.28
N ALA A 78 18.68 2.16 8.40
CA ALA A 78 17.79 1.05 8.75
C ALA A 78 17.55 0.05 7.61
N LEU A 79 17.96 0.36 6.37
CA LEU A 79 17.79 -0.50 5.19
C LEU A 79 18.84 -1.62 5.13
N THR A 80 18.95 -2.38 6.19
CA THR A 80 19.84 -3.53 6.30
C THR A 80 19.22 -4.61 7.20
N LYS A 81 19.62 -5.87 7.01
CA LYS A 81 19.31 -6.98 7.92
C LYS A 81 20.39 -7.19 8.99
N LYS A 82 21.50 -6.46 8.90
CA LYS A 82 22.55 -6.50 9.91
C LYS A 82 22.04 -5.91 11.22
N LYS A 83 22.49 -6.46 12.33
CA LYS A 83 22.24 -5.88 13.65
C LYS A 83 22.91 -4.50 13.73
N LEU A 84 22.13 -3.49 14.07
CA LEU A 84 22.62 -2.14 14.31
C LEU A 84 22.99 -1.94 15.77
N GLU A 85 23.83 -0.94 16.04
CA GLU A 85 24.20 -0.57 17.40
C GLU A 85 23.04 0.06 18.17
N TYR A 86 23.18 0.17 19.49
CA TYR A 86 22.23 0.84 20.40
C TYR A 86 20.76 0.35 20.26
N ASN A 87 20.57 -0.93 19.84
CA ASN A 87 19.24 -1.52 19.59
C ASN A 87 18.42 -0.77 18.53
N ALA A 88 19.07 -0.08 17.60
CA ALA A 88 18.39 0.55 16.47
C ALA A 88 17.67 -0.51 15.62
N LYS A 89 16.49 -0.17 15.16
CA LYS A 89 15.68 -1.04 14.30
C LYS A 89 16.32 -1.16 12.92
N ASN A 90 16.27 -2.36 12.36
CA ASN A 90 16.68 -2.68 11.00
C ASN A 90 15.49 -3.31 10.23
N LEU A 91 15.69 -3.73 8.97
CA LEU A 91 14.62 -4.29 8.13
C LEU A 91 13.87 -5.46 8.79
N THR A 92 14.52 -6.28 9.65
CA THR A 92 13.85 -7.42 10.28
C THR A 92 12.73 -7.01 11.26
N ASN A 93 12.66 -5.74 11.64
CA ASN A 93 11.66 -5.20 12.55
C ASN A 93 10.42 -4.65 11.82
N PHE A 94 10.39 -4.65 10.48
CA PHE A 94 9.35 -4.00 9.70
C PHE A 94 8.55 -4.99 8.84
N ASP A 95 7.33 -4.59 8.51
CA ASP A 95 6.43 -5.31 7.61
C ASP A 95 6.40 -4.70 6.21
N ALA A 96 6.71 -3.41 6.10
CA ALA A 96 6.84 -2.71 4.83
C ALA A 96 7.79 -1.51 4.95
N VAL A 97 8.30 -1.08 3.80
CA VAL A 97 9.04 0.17 3.62
C VAL A 97 8.21 1.12 2.77
N PHE A 98 8.11 2.37 3.22
CA PHE A 98 7.45 3.46 2.53
C PHE A 98 8.50 4.49 2.11
N PHE A 99 8.58 4.76 0.79
CA PHE A 99 9.50 5.72 0.20
C PHE A 99 8.76 6.93 -0.36
N PHE A 100 9.10 8.10 0.16
CA PHE A 100 9.01 9.36 -0.57
C PHE A 100 10.43 9.92 -0.66
N THR A 101 11.18 9.39 -1.60
CA THR A 101 12.63 9.59 -1.72
C THR A 101 12.97 10.03 -3.13
N GLY A 102 14.17 10.55 -3.34
CA GLY A 102 14.64 10.95 -4.68
C GLY A 102 16.16 10.96 -4.77
N GLY A 103 16.67 10.64 -5.95
CA GLY A 103 18.11 10.63 -6.26
C GLY A 103 18.82 9.36 -5.80
N ASP A 104 20.15 9.37 -5.86
CA ASP A 104 20.98 8.23 -5.44
C ASP A 104 21.25 8.34 -3.94
N LEU A 105 20.47 7.61 -3.16
CA LEU A 105 20.64 7.54 -1.72
C LEU A 105 21.89 6.70 -1.37
N GLU A 106 22.53 7.03 -0.27
CA GLU A 106 23.72 6.33 0.18
C GLU A 106 23.39 4.96 0.74
N MET A 107 23.58 3.91 -0.09
CA MET A 107 23.44 2.51 0.32
C MET A 107 24.62 1.70 -0.17
N ASP A 108 25.23 0.93 0.74
CA ASP A 108 26.24 -0.04 0.37
C ASP A 108 25.64 -1.26 -0.37
N ALA A 109 26.48 -2.11 -0.95
CA ALA A 109 26.04 -3.29 -1.70
C ALA A 109 25.24 -4.27 -0.83
N GLN A 110 25.54 -4.35 0.46
CA GLN A 110 24.81 -5.21 1.38
C GLN A 110 23.44 -4.65 1.69
N GLN A 111 23.32 -3.35 1.92
CA GLN A 111 22.03 -2.69 2.11
C GLN A 111 21.12 -2.85 0.89
N LYS A 112 21.67 -2.68 -0.33
CA LYS A 112 20.95 -2.93 -1.58
C LYS A 112 20.43 -4.36 -1.67
N SER A 113 21.29 -5.34 -1.36
CA SER A 113 20.89 -6.76 -1.32
C SER A 113 19.85 -7.05 -0.24
N ASP A 114 20.04 -6.52 0.98
CA ASP A 114 19.13 -6.71 2.10
C ASP A 114 17.74 -6.12 1.79
N PHE A 115 17.71 -4.94 1.17
CA PHE A 115 16.47 -4.26 0.80
C PHE A 115 15.68 -5.05 -0.27
N LEU A 116 16.34 -5.52 -1.34
CA LEU A 116 15.65 -6.32 -2.35
C LEU A 116 15.16 -7.66 -1.80
N THR A 117 16.00 -8.36 -1.02
CA THR A 117 15.61 -9.65 -0.43
C THR A 117 14.55 -9.51 0.64
N PHE A 118 14.48 -8.39 1.36
CA PHE A 118 13.38 -8.06 2.28
C PHE A 118 12.02 -8.09 1.57
N ILE A 119 11.96 -7.53 0.36
CA ILE A 119 10.71 -7.52 -0.40
C ILE A 119 10.53 -8.86 -1.13
N HIS A 120 11.53 -9.28 -1.93
CA HIS A 120 11.42 -10.41 -2.84
C HIS A 120 11.29 -11.75 -2.12
N ASP A 121 12.16 -12.02 -1.16
CA ASP A 121 12.29 -13.35 -0.54
C ASP A 121 11.51 -13.45 0.78
N ASP A 122 11.57 -12.40 1.61
CA ASP A 122 10.88 -12.37 2.90
C ASP A 122 9.39 -12.01 2.74
N GLY A 123 8.97 -11.57 1.54
CA GLY A 123 7.56 -11.29 1.24
C GLY A 123 7.03 -10.02 1.89
N LYS A 124 7.89 -9.08 2.22
CA LYS A 124 7.53 -7.81 2.84
C LYS A 124 7.03 -6.78 1.81
N GLY A 125 6.40 -5.70 2.32
CA GLY A 125 5.79 -4.68 1.49
C GLY A 125 6.73 -3.56 1.07
N PHE A 126 6.46 -2.98 -0.11
CA PHE A 126 7.03 -1.72 -0.54
C PHE A 126 5.94 -0.76 -1.04
N ILE A 127 6.02 0.49 -0.61
CA ILE A 127 5.14 1.58 -1.05
C ILE A 127 6.01 2.72 -1.53
N GLY A 128 5.96 3.02 -2.81
CA GLY A 128 6.66 4.15 -3.43
C GLY A 128 5.70 5.27 -3.78
N ILE A 129 6.06 6.48 -3.42
CA ILE A 129 5.27 7.67 -3.70
C ILE A 129 6.09 8.62 -4.54
N HIS A 130 5.48 9.15 -5.59
CA HIS A 130 5.97 10.23 -6.43
C HIS A 130 7.45 10.06 -6.82
N SER A 131 8.34 10.83 -6.21
CA SER A 131 9.79 10.82 -6.49
C SER A 131 10.50 9.51 -6.13
N ALA A 132 9.83 8.54 -5.51
CA ALA A 132 10.41 7.21 -5.38
C ALA A 132 10.80 6.59 -6.73
N ALA A 133 10.18 7.00 -7.84
CA ALA A 133 10.58 6.58 -9.19
C ALA A 133 11.82 7.31 -9.74
N ILE A 134 12.29 8.38 -9.07
CA ILE A 134 13.55 9.08 -9.36
C ILE A 134 14.70 8.51 -8.51
N THR A 135 14.40 7.67 -7.52
CA THR A 135 15.39 7.06 -6.65
C THR A 135 16.15 5.98 -7.39
N PHE A 136 17.47 5.92 -7.22
CA PHE A 136 18.34 4.86 -7.74
C PHE A 136 18.18 4.59 -9.25
N VAL A 137 18.11 5.62 -10.07
CA VAL A 137 17.85 5.50 -11.52
C VAL A 137 18.88 4.66 -12.27
N ASP A 138 20.07 4.44 -11.69
CA ASP A 138 21.15 3.62 -12.24
C ASP A 138 21.22 2.22 -11.58
N TRP A 139 20.19 1.83 -10.80
CA TRP A 139 20.09 0.51 -10.19
C TRP A 139 18.92 -0.29 -10.80
N PRO A 140 19.16 -1.11 -11.87
CA PRO A 140 18.12 -1.76 -12.64
C PRO A 140 17.15 -2.63 -11.82
N GLU A 141 17.65 -3.31 -10.80
CA GLU A 141 16.85 -4.19 -9.96
C GLU A 141 15.82 -3.41 -9.11
N TYR A 142 16.18 -2.18 -8.70
CA TYR A 142 15.22 -1.28 -8.05
C TYR A 142 14.11 -0.86 -9.04
N GLY A 143 14.48 -0.52 -10.29
CA GLY A 143 13.51 -0.19 -11.33
C GLY A 143 12.58 -1.35 -11.67
N GLU A 144 13.10 -2.58 -11.69
CA GLU A 144 12.28 -3.78 -11.85
C GLU A 144 11.32 -3.96 -10.66
N MET A 145 11.80 -3.77 -9.44
CA MET A 145 11.01 -3.88 -8.23
C MET A 145 9.87 -2.86 -8.22
N ILE A 146 10.13 -1.58 -8.43
CA ILE A 146 9.11 -0.53 -8.40
C ILE A 146 8.20 -0.53 -9.63
N GLY A 147 8.65 -1.06 -10.77
CA GLY A 147 7.87 -1.24 -12.00
C GLY A 147 8.17 -0.24 -13.13
N GLY A 148 9.13 0.64 -12.94
CA GLY A 148 9.58 1.63 -13.92
C GLY A 148 10.28 2.79 -13.25
N TYR A 149 10.91 3.64 -14.05
CA TYR A 149 11.57 4.86 -13.59
C TYR A 149 10.88 6.10 -14.15
N TYR A 150 11.02 7.21 -13.47
CA TYR A 150 10.75 8.53 -14.01
C TYR A 150 11.50 8.74 -15.32
N ASP A 151 10.79 9.22 -16.31
CA ASP A 151 11.36 9.70 -17.57
C ASP A 151 11.23 11.22 -17.66
N GLU A 152 10.00 11.73 -17.56
CA GLU A 152 9.67 13.15 -17.62
C GLU A 152 8.34 13.45 -16.92
N HIS A 153 8.07 14.73 -16.69
CA HIS A 153 6.77 15.29 -16.29
C HIS A 153 6.31 16.37 -17.29
N PRO A 154 5.90 16.00 -18.53
CA PRO A 154 5.73 16.93 -19.64
C PRO A 154 4.76 18.07 -19.36
N TRP A 155 3.83 17.89 -18.44
CA TRP A 155 2.80 18.86 -18.11
C TRP A 155 3.13 19.70 -16.87
N GLY A 156 4.22 19.39 -16.14
CA GLY A 156 4.52 19.97 -14.82
C GLY A 156 3.39 19.70 -13.82
N THR A 157 3.22 20.59 -12.85
CA THR A 157 2.06 20.59 -11.97
C THR A 157 0.84 21.18 -12.69
N PHE A 158 -0.25 20.41 -12.81
CA PHE A 158 -1.44 20.80 -13.55
C PHE A 158 -2.69 20.12 -13.01
N ASP A 159 -3.84 20.54 -13.48
CA ASP A 159 -5.12 19.89 -13.20
C ASP A 159 -5.22 18.62 -14.04
N ALA A 160 -4.68 17.53 -13.50
CA ALA A 160 -4.51 16.25 -14.19
C ALA A 160 -5.86 15.51 -14.32
N PRO A 161 -6.34 15.22 -15.54
CA PRO A 161 -7.49 14.36 -15.76
C PRO A 161 -7.09 12.91 -15.55
N ILE A 162 -7.65 12.26 -14.52
CA ILE A 162 -7.30 10.90 -14.12
C ILE A 162 -8.51 9.97 -14.32
N LEU A 163 -8.22 8.75 -14.77
CA LEU A 163 -9.18 7.66 -14.92
C LEU A 163 -8.85 6.55 -13.91
N VAL A 164 -9.85 6.09 -13.17
CA VAL A 164 -9.77 4.87 -12.36
C VAL A 164 -10.02 3.68 -13.26
N GLU A 165 -9.02 2.82 -13.44
CA GLU A 165 -9.13 1.61 -14.25
C GLU A 165 -9.63 0.41 -13.43
N ASP A 166 -9.28 0.34 -12.16
CA ASP A 166 -9.66 -0.76 -11.29
C ASP A 166 -10.36 -0.28 -10.02
N SER A 167 -11.65 0.01 -10.14
CA SER A 167 -12.47 0.43 -9.00
C SER A 167 -12.68 -0.66 -7.95
N ALA A 168 -12.36 -1.92 -8.25
CA ALA A 168 -12.46 -3.03 -7.30
C ALA A 168 -11.23 -3.13 -6.38
N PHE A 169 -10.09 -2.54 -6.78
CA PHE A 169 -8.89 -2.57 -5.95
C PHE A 169 -9.08 -1.73 -4.67
N PRO A 170 -8.59 -2.19 -3.50
CA PRO A 170 -8.69 -1.44 -2.25
C PRO A 170 -8.17 0.00 -2.39
N GLY A 171 -8.93 0.97 -1.88
CA GLY A 171 -8.59 2.39 -1.96
C GLY A 171 -9.14 3.12 -3.19
N MET A 172 -9.55 2.39 -4.24
CA MET A 172 -10.05 3.01 -5.47
C MET A 172 -11.54 3.37 -5.41
N GLN A 173 -12.30 2.78 -4.49
CA GLN A 173 -13.76 2.93 -4.39
C GLN A 173 -14.23 4.36 -4.02
N ARG A 174 -13.36 5.16 -3.42
CA ARG A 174 -13.69 6.56 -3.03
C ARG A 174 -13.48 7.56 -4.17
N TRP A 175 -12.97 7.10 -5.31
CA TRP A 175 -12.74 7.94 -6.47
C TRP A 175 -13.83 7.72 -7.52
N PRO A 176 -14.33 8.78 -8.15
CA PRO A 176 -15.18 8.63 -9.33
C PRO A 176 -14.37 8.01 -10.48
N LYS A 177 -15.06 7.38 -11.43
CA LYS A 177 -14.41 6.73 -12.59
C LYS A 177 -13.47 7.67 -13.37
N SER A 178 -13.79 8.96 -13.38
CA SER A 178 -12.97 10.03 -13.96
C SER A 178 -13.03 11.24 -13.04
N PHE A 179 -11.90 11.86 -12.77
CA PHE A 179 -11.78 13.03 -11.91
C PHE A 179 -10.60 13.89 -12.35
N VAL A 180 -10.53 15.09 -11.78
CA VAL A 180 -9.38 16.00 -11.96
C VAL A 180 -8.73 16.18 -10.61
N LEU A 181 -7.40 16.07 -10.58
CA LEU A 181 -6.59 16.34 -9.40
C LEU A 181 -5.41 17.21 -9.80
N ARG A 182 -5.18 18.29 -9.06
CA ARG A 182 -3.98 19.10 -9.25
C ARG A 182 -2.80 18.36 -8.66
N ASP A 183 -1.88 17.92 -9.54
CA ASP A 183 -0.64 17.22 -9.13
C ASP A 183 0.35 17.21 -10.29
N GLU A 184 1.54 16.64 -10.08
CA GLU A 184 2.54 16.38 -11.10
C GLU A 184 2.51 14.91 -11.49
N ILE A 185 2.23 14.63 -12.77
CA ILE A 185 2.13 13.26 -13.27
C ILE A 185 3.37 12.91 -14.08
N TYR A 186 3.99 11.79 -13.72
CA TYR A 186 5.17 11.29 -14.40
C TYR A 186 4.81 10.44 -15.61
N GLN A 187 5.60 10.62 -16.66
CA GLN A 187 5.80 9.65 -17.72
C GLN A 187 6.94 8.71 -17.28
N MET A 188 6.76 7.40 -17.52
CA MET A 188 7.67 6.38 -17.03
C MET A 188 8.49 5.76 -18.16
N LYS A 189 9.79 5.52 -17.93
CA LYS A 189 10.66 4.66 -18.76
C LYS A 189 10.85 3.30 -18.09
N ASN A 190 11.25 2.29 -18.87
CA ASN A 190 11.41 0.89 -18.42
C ASN A 190 10.15 0.31 -17.76
N TYR A 191 9.00 0.90 -18.07
CA TYR A 191 7.68 0.50 -17.61
C TYR A 191 6.99 -0.37 -18.66
N SER A 192 6.30 -1.42 -18.21
CA SER A 192 5.41 -2.24 -19.03
C SER A 192 4.16 -2.59 -18.26
N ARG A 193 3.00 -2.35 -18.87
CA ARG A 193 1.69 -2.70 -18.34
C ARG A 193 1.54 -4.20 -18.06
N ASP A 194 2.24 -5.05 -18.82
CA ASP A 194 2.19 -6.51 -18.64
C ASP A 194 2.84 -6.99 -17.33
N ARG A 195 3.56 -6.10 -16.64
CA ARG A 195 4.26 -6.40 -15.39
C ARG A 195 3.59 -5.80 -14.15
N VAL A 196 2.54 -4.99 -14.34
CA VAL A 196 1.86 -4.29 -13.25
C VAL A 196 0.34 -4.31 -13.42
N ARG A 197 -0.39 -4.26 -12.33
CA ARG A 197 -1.83 -3.97 -12.33
C ARG A 197 -2.03 -2.47 -12.22
N VAL A 198 -2.38 -1.82 -13.31
CA VAL A 198 -2.70 -0.38 -13.30
C VAL A 198 -4.03 -0.14 -12.61
N LEU A 199 -4.05 0.78 -11.66
CA LEU A 199 -5.22 1.16 -10.86
C LEU A 199 -5.78 2.50 -11.31
N MET A 200 -4.89 3.44 -11.65
CA MET A 200 -5.24 4.76 -12.20
C MET A 200 -4.29 5.10 -13.35
N ARG A 201 -4.79 5.82 -14.33
CA ARG A 201 -4.01 6.37 -15.44
C ARG A 201 -4.42 7.80 -15.74
N LEU A 202 -3.53 8.57 -16.39
CA LEU A 202 -3.87 9.85 -16.98
C LEU A 202 -4.81 9.64 -18.18
N ASP A 203 -5.81 10.49 -18.34
CA ASP A 203 -6.66 10.52 -19.54
C ASP A 203 -5.91 11.18 -20.68
N ALA A 204 -5.23 10.37 -21.50
CA ALA A 204 -4.42 10.84 -22.61
C ALA A 204 -5.21 11.61 -23.69
N ALA A 205 -6.54 11.47 -23.73
CA ALA A 205 -7.39 12.23 -24.64
C ALA A 205 -7.60 13.69 -24.21
N LYS A 206 -7.27 14.01 -22.96
CA LYS A 206 -7.50 15.34 -22.36
C LYS A 206 -6.22 16.12 -22.04
N VAL A 207 -5.07 15.63 -22.49
CA VAL A 207 -3.79 16.30 -22.30
C VAL A 207 -3.10 16.57 -23.64
N ASP A 208 -2.25 17.59 -23.66
CA ASP A 208 -1.47 17.91 -24.86
C ASP A 208 -0.34 16.88 -25.03
N LEU A 209 -0.52 15.98 -25.98
CA LEU A 209 0.48 14.97 -26.37
C LEU A 209 1.54 15.52 -27.35
N GLY A 210 1.37 16.74 -27.87
CA GLY A 210 2.32 17.41 -28.75
C GLY A 210 3.50 18.07 -28.02
N LYS A 211 3.52 18.03 -26.69
CA LYS A 211 4.64 18.57 -25.92
C LYS A 211 5.93 17.84 -26.22
N LYS A 212 7.04 18.59 -26.30
CA LYS A 212 8.37 18.09 -26.69
C LYS A 212 8.85 16.90 -25.83
N ASN A 213 8.48 16.88 -24.57
CA ASN A 213 8.95 15.87 -23.60
C ASN A 213 7.97 14.70 -23.46
N VAL A 214 6.97 14.57 -24.34
CA VAL A 214 6.11 13.38 -24.38
C VAL A 214 6.80 12.32 -25.23
N HIS A 215 7.29 11.25 -24.59
CA HIS A 215 8.07 10.20 -25.25
C HIS A 215 7.29 8.90 -25.46
N ARG A 216 6.16 8.72 -24.76
CA ARG A 216 5.37 7.49 -24.82
C ARG A 216 4.41 7.48 -26.01
N ALA A 217 4.83 6.78 -27.08
CA ALA A 217 4.00 6.61 -28.27
C ALA A 217 2.73 5.76 -28.02
N ASP A 218 2.75 4.86 -27.02
CA ASP A 218 1.62 4.03 -26.62
C ASP A 218 0.55 4.79 -25.85
N ARG A 219 0.83 6.03 -25.42
CA ARG A 219 -0.07 6.88 -24.63
C ARG A 219 -0.52 6.27 -23.31
N ASP A 220 0.24 5.31 -22.78
CA ASP A 220 -0.02 4.67 -21.49
C ASP A 220 0.72 5.38 -20.36
N PHE A 221 0.05 6.32 -19.73
CA PHE A 221 0.58 7.09 -18.60
C PHE A 221 -0.04 6.58 -17.30
N ALA A 222 0.49 5.45 -16.80
CA ALA A 222 0.04 4.89 -15.54
C ALA A 222 0.36 5.85 -14.39
N VAL A 223 -0.64 6.12 -13.55
CA VAL A 223 -0.54 7.01 -12.39
C VAL A 223 -0.33 6.20 -11.11
N THR A 224 -1.05 5.10 -10.97
CA THR A 224 -0.99 4.24 -9.78
C THR A 224 -1.04 2.79 -10.20
N TRP A 225 -0.19 1.96 -9.60
CA TRP A 225 -0.19 0.52 -9.86
C TRP A 225 0.21 -0.32 -8.65
N ALA A 226 -0.12 -1.60 -8.73
CA ALA A 226 0.29 -2.65 -7.81
C ALA A 226 0.91 -3.82 -8.56
N LYS A 227 1.89 -4.49 -7.96
CA LYS A 227 2.52 -5.70 -8.52
C LYS A 227 3.07 -6.60 -7.42
N MET A 228 3.34 -7.86 -7.78
CA MET A 228 4.24 -8.70 -6.99
C MET A 228 5.69 -8.47 -7.41
N TYR A 229 6.60 -8.56 -6.44
CA TYR A 229 8.03 -8.71 -6.66
C TYR A 229 8.52 -9.89 -5.82
N GLY A 230 8.74 -11.04 -6.46
CA GLY A 230 8.90 -12.30 -5.74
C GLY A 230 7.68 -12.60 -4.86
N LYS A 231 7.88 -12.76 -3.56
CA LYS A 231 6.80 -12.96 -2.58
C LYS A 231 6.21 -11.65 -2.06
N GLY A 232 6.91 -10.52 -2.26
CA GLY A 232 6.54 -9.21 -1.73
C GLY A 232 5.53 -8.48 -2.61
N ARG A 233 4.90 -7.47 -2.02
CA ARG A 233 3.87 -6.64 -2.64
C ARG A 233 4.37 -5.21 -2.80
N VAL A 234 4.31 -4.70 -4.01
CA VAL A 234 4.79 -3.37 -4.37
C VAL A 234 3.64 -2.51 -4.83
N TYR A 235 3.45 -1.38 -4.18
CA TYR A 235 2.50 -0.35 -4.54
C TYR A 235 3.25 0.93 -4.92
N TYR A 236 2.83 1.56 -6.02
CA TYR A 236 3.41 2.83 -6.42
C TYR A 236 2.33 3.78 -6.95
N THR A 237 2.51 5.08 -6.68
CA THR A 237 1.73 6.16 -7.30
C THR A 237 2.61 7.36 -7.64
N THR A 238 2.36 7.99 -8.80
CA THR A 238 3.01 9.26 -9.18
C THR A 238 2.43 10.44 -8.41
N LEU A 239 1.27 10.28 -7.75
CA LEU A 239 0.62 11.33 -6.97
C LEU A 239 1.43 11.68 -5.73
N GLY A 240 1.24 12.88 -5.21
CA GLY A 240 1.82 13.33 -3.94
C GLY A 240 2.82 14.47 -4.04
N HIS A 241 3.04 15.06 -5.24
CA HIS A 241 3.84 16.26 -5.40
C HIS A 241 3.24 17.43 -4.62
N GLU A 242 1.95 17.68 -4.82
CA GLU A 242 1.25 18.76 -4.16
C GLU A 242 0.96 18.44 -2.70
N GLN A 243 1.30 19.39 -1.83
CA GLN A 243 1.16 19.23 -0.38
C GLN A 243 -0.30 19.05 0.05
N ASP A 244 -1.23 19.76 -0.60
CA ASP A 244 -2.67 19.71 -0.28
C ASP A 244 -3.28 18.32 -0.54
N ASN A 245 -2.68 17.50 -1.43
CA ASN A 245 -3.18 16.16 -1.70
C ASN A 245 -3.06 15.25 -0.47
N TRP A 246 -2.10 15.50 0.43
CA TRP A 246 -1.92 14.72 1.65
C TRP A 246 -3.03 14.92 2.66
N ASP A 247 -3.79 16.03 2.55
CA ASP A 247 -4.98 16.31 3.36
C ASP A 247 -6.28 15.84 2.70
N ASN A 248 -6.23 15.38 1.45
CA ASN A 248 -7.38 14.85 0.73
C ASN A 248 -7.81 13.48 1.30
N PRO A 249 -9.03 13.33 1.83
CA PRO A 249 -9.47 12.07 2.45
C PRO A 249 -9.49 10.87 1.50
N ALA A 250 -9.70 11.09 0.19
CA ALA A 250 -9.65 10.01 -0.79
C ALA A 250 -8.20 9.57 -1.06
N PHE A 251 -7.24 10.50 -1.08
CA PHE A 251 -5.81 10.16 -1.18
C PHE A 251 -5.32 9.48 0.09
N GLN A 252 -5.69 9.96 1.28
CA GLN A 252 -5.38 9.28 2.55
C GLN A 252 -5.93 7.85 2.59
N ASN A 253 -7.12 7.63 2.02
CA ASN A 253 -7.66 6.27 1.91
C ASN A 253 -6.83 5.37 0.97
N ILE A 254 -6.27 5.90 -0.12
CA ILE A 254 -5.30 5.16 -0.95
C ILE A 254 -4.10 4.71 -0.10
N LEU A 255 -3.55 5.61 0.72
CA LEU A 255 -2.38 5.32 1.56
C LEU A 255 -2.69 4.23 2.60
N ILE A 256 -3.86 4.32 3.26
CA ILE A 256 -4.31 3.30 4.22
C ILE A 256 -4.43 1.93 3.53
N GLU A 257 -5.10 1.88 2.38
CA GLU A 257 -5.32 0.62 1.66
C GLU A 257 -4.02 0.09 1.01
N ALA A 258 -3.09 0.95 0.60
CA ALA A 258 -1.75 0.56 0.15
C ALA A 258 -0.98 -0.13 1.28
N VAL A 259 -0.98 0.42 2.50
CA VAL A 259 -0.37 -0.22 3.67
C VAL A 259 -1.05 -1.56 3.97
N LYS A 260 -2.39 -1.60 4.00
CA LYS A 260 -3.13 -2.85 4.24
C LYS A 260 -2.80 -3.92 3.21
N TRP A 261 -2.79 -3.55 1.93
CA TRP A 261 -2.53 -4.52 0.86
C TRP A 261 -1.08 -4.99 0.87
N THR A 262 -0.10 -4.07 0.98
CA THR A 262 1.33 -4.44 0.98
C THR A 262 1.74 -5.25 2.19
N THR A 263 1.08 -5.09 3.33
CA THR A 263 1.34 -5.86 4.56
C THR A 263 0.46 -7.11 4.72
N GLY A 264 -0.36 -7.43 3.71
CA GLY A 264 -1.19 -8.65 3.69
C GLY A 264 -2.46 -8.59 4.54
N LEU A 265 -2.88 -7.40 5.00
CA LEU A 265 -4.15 -7.22 5.73
C LEU A 265 -5.37 -7.27 4.79
N THR A 266 -5.17 -6.97 3.52
CA THR A 266 -6.17 -7.10 2.45
C THR A 266 -5.58 -7.82 1.25
N ASN A 267 -6.45 -8.41 0.40
CA ASN A 267 -6.06 -9.05 -0.85
C ASN A 267 -6.80 -8.39 -2.01
N ALA A 268 -6.18 -8.42 -3.19
CA ALA A 268 -6.76 -7.96 -4.43
C ALA A 268 -6.23 -8.78 -5.61
N ASP A 269 -6.97 -8.81 -6.70
CA ASP A 269 -6.48 -9.31 -7.98
C ASP A 269 -5.47 -8.31 -8.56
N ILE A 270 -4.26 -8.78 -8.83
CA ILE A 270 -3.17 -7.97 -9.40
C ILE A 270 -2.76 -8.47 -10.78
N THR A 271 -3.57 -9.31 -11.42
CA THR A 271 -3.32 -9.75 -12.79
C THR A 271 -3.25 -8.54 -13.71
N PRO A 272 -2.15 -8.34 -14.45
CA PRO A 272 -2.05 -7.24 -15.41
C PRO A 272 -3.21 -7.22 -16.39
N ARG A 273 -3.60 -6.03 -16.83
CA ARG A 273 -4.66 -5.85 -17.84
C ARG A 273 -4.13 -5.03 -19.01
N PRO A 274 -4.56 -5.34 -20.25
CA PRO A 274 -4.21 -4.51 -21.39
C PRO A 274 -4.74 -3.08 -21.22
N LEU A 275 -4.14 -2.14 -21.95
CA LEU A 275 -4.63 -0.77 -21.99
C LEU A 275 -6.07 -0.77 -22.54
N PRO A 276 -7.04 -0.22 -21.82
CA PRO A 276 -8.40 -0.12 -22.34
C PRO A 276 -8.42 0.69 -23.64
N PRO A 277 -9.28 0.35 -24.60
CA PRO A 277 -9.46 1.17 -25.79
C PRO A 277 -9.74 2.63 -25.40
N SER A 278 -9.18 3.57 -26.18
CA SER A 278 -9.48 5.00 -26.00
C SER A 278 -11.00 5.21 -26.21
N GLN A 279 -11.67 5.70 -25.19
CA GLN A 279 -13.08 6.10 -25.26
C GLN A 279 -13.23 7.44 -25.95
#